data_b025ff5570bd6efd4ec71a615400c569
#
_entry.id   b025ff5570bd6efd4ec71a615400c569
#
_cell.length_a   1.000
_cell.length_b   1.000
_cell.length_c   1.000
_cell.angle_alpha   90.00
_cell.angle_beta   90.00
_cell.angle_gamma   90.00
#
_symmetry.space_group_name_H-M   'P 1'
#
loop_
_entity.id
_entity.type
_entity.pdbx_description
1 polymer ?
#
loop_
_entity_poly.entity_id
_entity_poly.type
_entity_poly.pdbx_seq_one_letter_code
_entity_poly.pdbx_strand_id
1 'polypeptide(L)'
;MRLILLSLVFFSLLFSGCSWIKFPGVHKIDIQQGNILDQEMVDKLKIGMTKAQVKFVLGTPLVADTFNQNRWDYPFRRLSATGIETKEDVIVYFDDQGLLKEMAGNYTLTEAEKN
;
A
#
# COMPACT_ATOMS: atom_id res chain seq x y z
N MET A 1 -10.53 1.15 65.26
CA MET A 1 -11.14 1.97 64.21
C MET A 1 -10.19 2.91 63.50
N ARG A 2 -9.37 3.70 64.20
CA ARG A 2 -8.45 4.65 63.54
C ARG A 2 -7.43 3.98 62.61
N LEU A 3 -6.88 2.84 63.01
CA LEU A 3 -5.93 2.08 62.20
C LEU A 3 -6.58 1.49 60.93
N ILE A 4 -7.82 1.04 61.01
CA ILE A 4 -8.57 0.51 59.88
C ILE A 4 -8.88 1.59 58.83
N LEU A 5 -9.27 2.79 59.34
CA LEU A 5 -9.51 3.94 58.46
C LEU A 5 -8.24 4.41 57.75
N LEU A 6 -7.09 4.43 58.43
CA LEU A 6 -5.80 4.76 57.82
C LEU A 6 -5.37 3.73 56.79
N SER A 7 -5.60 2.44 57.02
CA SER A 7 -5.33 1.38 56.07
C SER A 7 -6.20 1.50 54.85
N LEU A 8 -7.46 1.84 54.97
CA LEU A 8 -8.41 1.98 53.87
C LEU A 8 -8.07 3.19 52.98
N VAL A 9 -7.65 4.30 53.59
CA VAL A 9 -7.17 5.49 52.90
C VAL A 9 -5.87 5.20 52.15
N PHE A 10 -4.93 4.50 52.79
CA PHE A 10 -3.67 4.11 52.15
C PHE A 10 -3.88 3.16 50.96
N PHE A 11 -4.82 2.22 51.08
CA PHE A 11 -5.18 1.28 50.00
C PHE A 11 -5.85 2.00 48.83
N SER A 12 -6.71 2.99 49.08
CA SER A 12 -7.36 3.77 48.01
C SER A 12 -6.37 4.65 47.21
N LEU A 13 -5.29 5.14 47.85
CA LEU A 13 -4.23 5.89 47.20
C LEU A 13 -3.39 5.03 46.24
N LEU A 14 -3.28 3.72 46.47
CA LEU A 14 -2.55 2.82 45.62
C LEU A 14 -3.27 2.52 44.28
N PHE A 15 -4.60 2.67 44.24
CA PHE A 15 -5.40 2.46 43.03
C PHE A 15 -5.48 3.70 42.13
N SER A 16 -5.07 4.87 42.57
CA SER A 16 -5.13 6.12 41.79
C SER A 16 -3.99 6.28 40.79
N GLY A 17 -3.05 5.33 40.72
CA GLY A 17 -1.78 5.48 40.01
C GLY A 17 -1.75 5.10 38.52
N CYS A 18 -2.82 4.58 37.92
CA CYS A 18 -2.73 3.95 36.62
C CYS A 18 -2.92 4.86 35.40
N SER A 19 -3.20 6.15 35.57
CA SER A 19 -3.47 7.03 34.40
C SER A 19 -2.26 7.80 33.87
N TRP A 20 -1.10 7.73 34.52
CA TRP A 20 0.07 8.52 34.11
C TRP A 20 1.04 7.80 33.17
N ILE A 21 0.92 6.50 32.99
CA ILE A 21 1.78 5.78 32.08
C ILE A 21 1.21 5.96 30.67
N LYS A 22 1.58 7.06 30.00
CA LYS A 22 1.48 7.15 28.54
C LYS A 22 2.47 6.15 27.98
N PHE A 23 1.96 5.02 27.49
CA PHE A 23 2.73 4.11 26.66
C PHE A 23 3.34 4.93 25.52
N PRO A 24 4.66 4.85 25.27
CA PRO A 24 5.24 5.45 24.09
C PRO A 24 4.46 4.93 22.87
N GLY A 25 3.93 5.86 22.08
CA GLY A 25 3.03 5.53 20.97
C GLY A 25 3.65 4.43 20.11
N VAL A 26 2.84 3.43 19.78
CA VAL A 26 3.24 2.37 18.86
C VAL A 26 3.75 3.06 17.59
N HIS A 27 4.99 2.81 17.22
CA HIS A 27 5.54 3.28 15.96
C HIS A 27 4.74 2.65 14.83
N LYS A 28 3.90 3.45 14.19
CA LYS A 28 3.14 3.01 13.03
C LYS A 28 4.05 3.07 11.82
N ILE A 29 4.25 1.92 11.21
CA ILE A 29 4.99 1.80 9.94
C ILE A 29 4.00 1.82 8.78
N ASP A 30 4.45 2.31 7.64
CA ASP A 30 3.68 2.26 6.41
C ASP A 30 3.50 0.79 5.98
N ILE A 31 2.27 0.41 5.71
CA ILE A 31 1.95 -0.93 5.23
C ILE A 31 1.67 -0.83 3.73
N GLN A 32 2.45 -1.58 2.96
CA GLN A 32 2.30 -1.68 1.51
C GLN A 32 1.81 -3.08 1.15
N GLN A 33 0.80 -3.17 0.31
CA GLN A 33 0.20 -4.43 -0.13
C GLN A 33 -0.06 -4.40 -1.64
N GLY A 34 0.08 -5.53 -2.28
CA GLY A 34 -0.05 -5.67 -3.72
C GLY A 34 1.28 -5.56 -4.45
N ASN A 35 1.24 -5.18 -5.71
CA ASN A 35 2.44 -4.88 -6.47
C ASN A 35 3.02 -3.54 -5.99
N ILE A 36 4.30 -3.53 -5.60
CA ILE A 36 4.99 -2.27 -5.28
C ILE A 36 5.34 -1.62 -6.60
N LEU A 37 4.60 -0.56 -6.93
CA LEU A 37 4.80 0.21 -8.14
C LEU A 37 5.28 1.61 -7.78
N ASP A 38 6.34 2.04 -8.44
CA ASP A 38 6.79 3.41 -8.43
C ASP A 38 6.46 4.08 -9.76
N GLN A 39 6.21 5.39 -9.74
CA GLN A 39 5.95 6.16 -10.96
C GLN A 39 7.06 5.95 -11.99
N GLU A 40 8.32 5.89 -11.54
CA GLU A 40 9.48 5.62 -12.41
C GLU A 40 9.37 4.28 -13.16
N MET A 41 8.78 3.25 -12.55
CA MET A 41 8.55 1.96 -13.22
C MET A 41 7.50 2.09 -14.30
N VAL A 42 6.41 2.81 -14.02
CA VAL A 42 5.33 3.05 -15.00
C VAL A 42 5.86 3.88 -16.18
N ASP A 43 6.67 4.90 -15.91
CA ASP A 43 7.28 5.77 -16.93
C ASP A 43 8.26 5.03 -17.86
N LYS A 44 8.79 3.90 -17.41
CA LYS A 44 9.66 3.03 -18.25
C LYS A 44 8.88 2.17 -19.25
N LEU A 45 7.56 2.05 -19.08
CA LEU A 45 6.73 1.28 -20.00
C LEU A 45 6.58 2.02 -21.33
N LYS A 46 6.71 1.27 -22.41
CA LYS A 46 6.54 1.78 -23.79
C LYS A 46 5.62 0.88 -24.56
N ILE A 47 4.76 1.48 -25.36
CA ILE A 47 3.91 0.74 -26.29
C ILE A 47 4.80 -0.12 -27.22
N GLY A 48 4.40 -1.36 -27.46
CA GLY A 48 5.16 -2.34 -28.21
C GLY A 48 6.11 -3.22 -27.38
N MET A 49 6.20 -3.01 -26.07
CA MET A 49 6.96 -3.92 -25.20
C MET A 49 6.29 -5.29 -25.13
N THR A 50 7.10 -6.34 -25.09
CA THR A 50 6.62 -7.71 -24.89
C THR A 50 6.15 -7.93 -23.45
N LYS A 51 5.31 -8.95 -23.24
CA LYS A 51 4.88 -9.39 -21.90
C LYS A 51 6.07 -9.64 -20.97
N ALA A 52 7.17 -10.21 -21.47
CA ALA A 52 8.38 -10.45 -20.69
C ALA A 52 9.05 -9.15 -20.25
N GLN A 53 9.11 -8.14 -21.11
CA GLN A 53 9.67 -6.83 -20.80
C GLN A 53 8.80 -6.08 -19.78
N VAL A 54 7.48 -6.08 -19.94
CA VAL A 54 6.55 -5.49 -18.98
C VAL A 54 6.70 -6.15 -17.60
N LYS A 55 6.76 -7.48 -17.59
CA LYS A 55 6.99 -8.25 -16.35
C LYS A 55 8.35 -7.96 -15.71
N PHE A 56 9.36 -7.68 -16.50
CA PHE A 56 10.68 -7.28 -15.98
C PHE A 56 10.64 -5.91 -15.30
N VAL A 57 9.87 -4.97 -15.85
CA VAL A 57 9.75 -3.60 -15.31
C VAL A 57 8.81 -3.55 -14.10
N LEU A 58 7.60 -4.10 -14.21
CA LEU A 58 6.56 -4.01 -13.18
C LEU A 58 6.52 -5.19 -12.21
N GLY A 59 7.26 -6.24 -12.50
CA GLY A 59 7.17 -7.50 -11.76
C GLY A 59 6.01 -8.39 -12.25
N THR A 60 5.76 -9.47 -11.51
CA THR A 60 4.65 -10.38 -11.82
C THR A 60 3.32 -9.73 -11.46
N PRO A 61 2.34 -9.69 -12.37
CA PRO A 61 1.03 -9.12 -12.06
C PRO A 61 0.34 -9.92 -10.95
N LEU A 62 -0.34 -9.21 -10.07
CA LEU A 62 -1.09 -9.86 -8.99
C LEU A 62 -2.35 -10.55 -9.54
N VAL A 63 -2.96 -9.96 -10.55
CA VAL A 63 -4.11 -10.53 -11.24
C VAL A 63 -3.80 -10.65 -12.73
N ALA A 64 -3.73 -11.90 -13.20
CA ALA A 64 -3.70 -12.24 -14.60
C ALA A 64 -4.97 -13.03 -14.90
N ASP A 65 -5.88 -12.45 -15.69
CA ASP A 65 -7.14 -13.09 -15.98
C ASP A 65 -6.90 -14.34 -16.85
N THR A 66 -7.40 -15.46 -16.39
CA THR A 66 -7.30 -16.74 -17.12
C THR A 66 -8.11 -16.71 -18.43
N PHE A 67 -9.19 -15.93 -18.46
CA PHE A 67 -10.06 -15.80 -19.63
C PHE A 67 -9.60 -14.71 -20.60
N ASN A 68 -8.89 -13.69 -20.08
CA ASN A 68 -8.34 -12.60 -20.88
C ASN A 68 -6.84 -12.45 -20.62
N GLN A 69 -6.06 -13.31 -21.25
CA GLN A 69 -4.59 -13.32 -21.10
C GLN A 69 -3.90 -12.06 -21.64
N ASN A 70 -4.65 -11.19 -22.32
CA ASN A 70 -4.14 -9.93 -22.85
C ASN A 70 -4.34 -8.75 -21.91
N ARG A 71 -4.83 -8.99 -20.69
CA ARG A 71 -4.98 -7.99 -19.64
C ARG A 71 -4.27 -8.43 -18.36
N TRP A 72 -3.42 -7.55 -17.84
CA TRP A 72 -2.76 -7.73 -16.56
C TRP A 72 -3.08 -6.55 -15.65
N ASP A 73 -3.48 -6.86 -14.41
CA ASP A 73 -3.81 -5.86 -13.42
C ASP A 73 -2.74 -5.85 -12.31
N TYR A 74 -2.26 -4.67 -12.00
CA TYR A 74 -1.28 -4.38 -10.95
C TYR A 74 -1.90 -3.48 -9.90
N PRO A 75 -2.70 -4.04 -8.97
CA PRO A 75 -3.24 -3.26 -7.88
C PRO A 75 -2.16 -2.98 -6.83
N PHE A 76 -2.13 -1.76 -6.34
CA PHE A 76 -1.24 -1.31 -5.30
C PHE A 76 -2.02 -0.59 -4.19
N ARG A 77 -1.72 -0.92 -2.95
CA ARG A 77 -2.32 -0.28 -1.78
C ARG A 77 -1.22 0.15 -0.83
N ARG A 78 -1.27 1.39 -0.42
CA ARG A 78 -0.40 1.95 0.61
C ARG A 78 -1.25 2.47 1.76
N LEU A 79 -0.95 2.02 2.98
CA LEU A 79 -1.49 2.58 4.20
C LEU A 79 -0.36 3.35 4.90
N SER A 80 -0.49 4.68 4.91
CA SER A 80 0.46 5.55 5.61
C SER A 80 0.37 5.37 7.13
N ALA A 81 1.48 5.62 7.83
CA ALA A 81 1.51 5.70 9.29
C ALA A 81 0.49 6.69 9.88
N THR A 82 0.08 7.68 9.10
CA THR A 82 -0.97 8.65 9.45
C THR A 82 -2.40 8.12 9.28
N GLY A 83 -2.56 6.89 8.76
CA GLY A 83 -3.86 6.25 8.53
C GLY A 83 -4.50 6.60 7.18
N ILE A 84 -3.78 7.27 6.29
CA ILE A 84 -4.26 7.56 4.93
C ILE A 84 -4.04 6.31 4.07
N GLU A 85 -5.12 5.79 3.50
CA GLU A 85 -5.07 4.68 2.54
C GLU A 85 -5.09 5.24 1.11
N THR A 86 -4.06 4.92 0.35
CA THR A 86 -3.98 5.20 -1.08
C THR A 86 -4.11 3.89 -1.84
N LYS A 87 -5.04 3.86 -2.78
CA LYS A 87 -5.24 2.74 -3.72
C LYS A 87 -4.90 3.23 -5.11
N GLU A 88 -4.01 2.54 -5.75
CA GLU A 88 -3.58 2.82 -7.09
C GLU A 88 -3.63 1.52 -7.89
N ASP A 89 -3.92 1.61 -9.15
CA ASP A 89 -3.94 0.47 -10.05
C ASP A 89 -3.35 0.85 -11.41
N VAL A 90 -2.60 -0.07 -11.96
CA VAL A 90 -2.12 -0.01 -13.35
C VAL A 90 -2.66 -1.24 -14.06
N ILE A 91 -3.34 -1.02 -15.16
CA ILE A 91 -3.86 -2.06 -16.01
C ILE A 91 -3.12 -1.97 -17.34
N VAL A 92 -2.54 -3.06 -17.75
CA VAL A 92 -1.84 -3.14 -19.05
C VAL A 92 -2.59 -4.07 -19.98
N TYR A 93 -2.79 -3.61 -21.20
CA TYR A 93 -3.44 -4.37 -22.27
C TYR A 93 -2.42 -4.74 -23.35
N PHE A 94 -2.47 -5.99 -23.75
CA PHE A 94 -1.63 -6.53 -24.83
C PHE A 94 -2.47 -6.80 -26.06
N ASP A 95 -1.84 -6.71 -27.22
CA ASP A 95 -2.46 -7.13 -28.47
C ASP A 95 -2.37 -8.67 -28.66
N ASP A 96 -2.90 -9.14 -29.78
CA ASP A 96 -2.90 -10.57 -30.11
C ASP A 96 -1.49 -11.15 -30.35
N GLN A 97 -0.49 -10.29 -30.52
CA GLN A 97 0.92 -10.66 -30.63
C GLN A 97 1.66 -10.66 -29.28
N GLY A 98 0.96 -10.26 -28.20
CA GLY A 98 1.52 -10.16 -26.88
C GLY A 98 2.38 -8.91 -26.65
N LEU A 99 2.16 -7.86 -27.43
CA LEU A 99 2.83 -6.57 -27.30
C LEU A 99 1.95 -5.59 -26.52
N LEU A 100 2.55 -4.75 -25.72
CA LEU A 100 1.86 -3.73 -24.95
C LEU A 100 1.18 -2.74 -25.91
N LYS A 101 -0.15 -2.69 -25.84
CA LYS A 101 -1.00 -1.86 -26.69
C LYS A 101 -1.47 -0.60 -25.99
N GLU A 102 -1.88 -0.73 -24.73
CA GLU A 102 -2.51 0.33 -23.97
C GLU A 102 -2.27 0.15 -22.47
N MET A 103 -2.23 1.25 -21.76
CA MET A 103 -2.19 1.29 -20.30
C MET A 103 -3.36 2.12 -19.77
N ALA A 104 -3.99 1.65 -18.71
CA ALA A 104 -5.04 2.35 -17.99
C ALA A 104 -4.77 2.28 -16.48
N GLY A 105 -5.41 3.13 -15.71
CA GLY A 105 -5.29 3.17 -14.26
C GLY A 105 -5.30 4.60 -13.73
N ASN A 106 -5.14 4.73 -12.44
CA ASN A 106 -5.08 6.04 -11.79
C ASN A 106 -3.63 6.56 -11.60
N TYR A 107 -2.62 5.86 -12.12
CA TYR A 107 -1.28 6.40 -12.26
C TYR A 107 -1.27 7.49 -13.35
N THR A 108 -0.87 8.68 -12.95
CA THR A 108 -0.71 9.77 -13.91
C THR A 108 0.57 9.57 -14.69
N LEU A 109 0.47 9.35 -16.00
CA LEU A 109 1.64 9.43 -16.87
C LEU A 109 2.17 10.87 -16.79
N THR A 110 3.40 11.03 -16.35
CA THR A 110 4.05 12.33 -16.34
C THR A 110 4.09 12.87 -17.79
N GLU A 111 3.71 14.14 -17.97
CA GLU A 111 3.51 14.78 -19.29
C GLU A 111 4.72 14.78 -20.24
N ALA A 112 5.77 14.04 -19.92
CA ALA A 112 6.99 13.96 -20.74
C ALA A 112 6.79 13.23 -22.09
N GLU A 113 5.68 12.54 -22.29
CA GLU A 113 5.41 11.77 -23.53
C GLU A 113 4.31 12.37 -24.41
N LYS A 114 3.97 13.65 -24.20
CA LYS A 114 3.00 14.37 -25.02
C LYS A 114 3.62 15.25 -26.11
N ASN A 115 4.90 15.02 -26.42
CA ASN A 115 5.56 15.67 -27.55
C ASN A 115 6.11 14.65 -28.54
#